data_a732e9b03cfbb2585536e6e5bcd5c160
#
_entry.id   a732e9b03cfbb2585536e6e5bcd5c160
#
_cell.length_a   1.000
_cell.length_b   1.000
_cell.length_c   1.000
_cell.angle_alpha   90.00
_cell.angle_beta   90.00
_cell.angle_gamma   90.00
#
_symmetry.space_group_name_H-M   'P 1'
#
loop_
_entity.id
_entity.type
_entity.pdbx_description
1 polymer ?
#
loop_
_entity_poly.entity_id
_entity_poly.type
_entity_poly.pdbx_seq_one_letter_code
_entity_poly.pdbx_strand_id
1 'polypeptide(L)'
;VDPTVINGGIIEQYGSNARLGDSDWMVVEADESDGSFLRLDGTIAVVTNIDPEHLDHYGDFAGVRRAFVEFIHNVPFYGAAVLCIDHPEVQAVIGEVRDRRVVTYGFSLQADICGVNVSATQGGNVFD
;
A
#
# COMPACT_ATOMS: atom_id res chain seq x y z
N VAL A 1 16.85 8.94 2.64
CA VAL A 1 16.79 7.46 2.60
C VAL A 1 17.07 7.00 1.18
N ASP A 2 17.90 5.99 1.00
CA ASP A 2 18.26 5.41 -0.30
C ASP A 2 17.88 3.91 -0.30
N PRO A 3 16.60 3.58 -0.51
CA PRO A 3 16.13 2.20 -0.39
C PRO A 3 16.49 1.37 -1.63
N THR A 4 16.61 0.06 -1.44
CA THR A 4 16.44 -0.89 -2.53
C THR A 4 14.99 -0.85 -2.98
N VAL A 5 14.74 -0.81 -4.29
CA VAL A 5 13.39 -0.73 -4.87
C VAL A 5 13.17 -1.89 -5.84
N ILE A 6 12.03 -2.56 -5.70
CA ILE A 6 11.54 -3.59 -6.63
C ILE A 6 10.12 -3.19 -7.04
N ASN A 7 9.91 -3.03 -8.34
CA ASN A 7 8.65 -2.61 -8.94
C ASN A 7 8.21 -3.57 -10.04
N GLY A 8 6.92 -3.71 -10.30
CA GLY A 8 6.41 -4.53 -11.39
C GLY A 8 6.72 -3.96 -12.78
N GLY A 9 6.66 -2.63 -12.92
CA GLY A 9 6.99 -1.90 -14.13
C GLY A 9 8.38 -1.26 -14.11
N ILE A 10 8.85 -0.84 -15.29
CA ILE A 10 10.11 -0.08 -15.42
C ILE A 10 9.93 1.32 -14.84
N ILE A 11 10.80 1.69 -13.92
CA ILE A 11 10.89 3.06 -13.38
C ILE A 11 11.81 3.86 -14.31
N GLU A 12 11.27 4.84 -15.01
CA GLU A 12 12.00 5.62 -16.02
C GLU A 12 13.29 6.24 -15.47
N GLN A 13 13.25 6.76 -14.25
CA GLN A 13 14.40 7.38 -13.58
C GLN A 13 15.58 6.40 -13.40
N TYR A 14 15.30 5.10 -13.30
CA TYR A 14 16.33 4.06 -13.11
C TYR A 14 16.60 3.26 -14.39
N GLY A 15 15.71 3.37 -15.40
CA GLY A 15 15.75 2.54 -16.60
C GLY A 15 15.58 1.03 -16.33
N SER A 16 15.05 0.66 -15.15
CA SER A 16 14.89 -0.71 -14.69
C SER A 16 13.71 -0.82 -13.73
N ASN A 17 13.21 -2.03 -13.50
CA ASN A 17 12.21 -2.34 -12.48
C ASN A 17 12.82 -2.66 -11.10
N ALA A 18 14.13 -2.66 -10.98
CA ALA A 18 14.82 -2.87 -9.72
C ALA A 18 16.03 -1.95 -9.61
N ARG A 19 16.28 -1.46 -8.40
CA ARG A 19 17.43 -0.64 -8.05
C ARG A 19 17.94 -1.05 -6.67
N LEU A 20 19.22 -1.31 -6.57
CA LEU A 20 19.89 -1.51 -5.28
C LEU A 20 20.16 -0.16 -4.61
N GLY A 21 19.74 -0.01 -3.38
CA GLY A 21 20.03 1.14 -2.52
C GLY A 21 21.06 0.84 -1.45
N ASP A 22 21.61 1.87 -0.84
CA ASP A 22 22.66 1.75 0.20
C ASP A 22 22.07 1.71 1.62
N SER A 23 20.75 1.89 1.79
CA SER A 23 20.11 1.82 3.11
C SER A 23 19.57 0.41 3.41
N ASP A 24 19.25 0.18 4.68
CA ASP A 24 18.60 -1.07 5.15
C ASP A 24 17.13 -1.19 4.74
N TRP A 25 16.59 -0.21 3.99
CA TRP A 25 15.22 -0.21 3.53
C TRP A 25 15.06 -0.87 2.17
N MET A 26 14.02 -1.68 2.05
CA MET A 26 13.54 -2.21 0.77
C MET A 26 12.09 -1.79 0.56
N VAL A 27 11.79 -1.23 -0.61
CA VAL A 27 10.43 -0.92 -1.07
C VAL A 27 10.07 -1.89 -2.18
N VAL A 28 9.01 -2.66 -2.00
CA VAL A 28 8.56 -3.68 -2.96
C VAL A 28 7.12 -3.37 -3.35
N GLU A 29 6.84 -3.31 -4.64
CA GLU A 29 5.47 -3.33 -5.13
C GLU A 29 4.87 -4.71 -4.91
N ALA A 30 3.75 -4.78 -4.20
CA ALA A 30 3.02 -6.00 -3.94
C ALA A 30 1.89 -6.15 -4.96
N ASP A 31 1.89 -7.24 -5.72
CA ASP A 31 0.87 -7.54 -6.73
C ASP A 31 -0.18 -8.48 -6.14
N GLU A 32 -1.43 -8.03 -6.09
CA GLU A 32 -2.57 -8.79 -5.57
C GLU A 32 -3.18 -9.76 -6.59
N SER A 33 -2.78 -9.70 -7.87
CA SER A 33 -3.47 -10.38 -8.97
C SER A 33 -3.60 -11.90 -8.81
N ASP A 34 -2.62 -12.54 -8.22
CA ASP A 34 -2.57 -14.00 -8.01
C ASP A 34 -2.46 -14.41 -6.53
N GLY A 35 -2.57 -13.44 -5.61
CA GLY A 35 -2.43 -13.66 -4.18
C GLY A 35 -0.98 -13.86 -3.69
N SER A 36 0.02 -13.70 -4.55
CA SER A 36 1.44 -13.86 -4.18
C SER A 36 1.89 -12.82 -3.14
N PHE A 37 1.26 -11.64 -3.12
CA PHE A 37 1.54 -10.58 -2.14
C PHE A 37 1.34 -11.04 -0.68
N LEU A 38 0.51 -12.05 -0.44
CA LEU A 38 0.32 -12.64 0.90
C LEU A 38 1.55 -13.37 1.44
N ARG A 39 2.54 -13.63 0.58
CA ARG A 39 3.82 -14.26 0.96
C ARG A 39 4.93 -13.26 1.26
N LEU A 40 4.63 -11.96 1.17
CA LEU A 40 5.58 -10.90 1.47
C LEU A 40 5.53 -10.55 2.95
N ASP A 41 6.61 -10.83 3.67
CA ASP A 41 6.76 -10.51 5.10
C ASP A 41 7.27 -9.06 5.27
N GLY A 42 6.42 -8.09 4.95
CA GLY A 42 6.75 -6.68 5.08
C GLY A 42 6.63 -6.16 6.52
N THR A 43 7.56 -5.34 6.97
CA THR A 43 7.46 -4.63 8.26
C THR A 43 6.44 -3.50 8.20
N ILE A 44 6.28 -2.89 7.03
CA ILE A 44 5.27 -1.86 6.76
C ILE A 44 4.49 -2.29 5.53
N ALA A 45 3.18 -2.40 5.65
CA ALA A 45 2.26 -2.62 4.55
C ALA A 45 1.58 -1.30 4.16
N VAL A 46 1.63 -0.92 2.89
CA VAL A 46 0.94 0.26 2.37
C VAL A 46 -0.19 -0.19 1.46
N VAL A 47 -1.41 0.26 1.72
CA VAL A 47 -2.58 0.01 0.86
C VAL A 47 -3.12 1.34 0.35
N THR A 48 -3.12 1.51 -0.96
CA THR A 48 -3.56 2.72 -1.63
C THR A 48 -5.04 2.68 -1.96
N ASN A 49 -5.50 1.57 -2.52
CA ASN A 49 -6.89 1.29 -2.86
C ASN A 49 -7.15 -0.22 -2.85
N ILE A 50 -8.41 -0.60 -2.95
CA ILE A 50 -8.85 -1.99 -3.10
C ILE A 50 -9.96 -1.98 -4.16
N ASP A 51 -9.63 -2.40 -5.37
CA ASP A 51 -10.56 -2.45 -6.48
C ASP A 51 -11.13 -3.86 -6.69
N PRO A 52 -12.35 -4.00 -7.24
CA PRO A 52 -12.97 -5.30 -7.50
C PRO A 52 -12.37 -5.98 -8.74
N GLU A 53 -11.05 -6.04 -8.80
CA GLU A 53 -10.30 -6.71 -9.86
C GLU A 53 -9.91 -8.13 -9.44
N HIS A 54 -9.44 -8.93 -10.41
CA HIS A 54 -8.93 -10.27 -10.17
C HIS A 54 -9.93 -11.24 -9.50
N LEU A 55 -11.24 -11.05 -9.75
CA LEU A 55 -12.30 -11.87 -9.16
C LEU A 55 -12.20 -13.34 -9.55
N ASP A 56 -11.59 -13.66 -10.70
CA ASP A 56 -11.32 -15.03 -11.13
C ASP A 56 -10.44 -15.78 -10.13
N HIS A 57 -9.50 -15.08 -9.49
CA HIS A 57 -8.64 -15.65 -8.46
C HIS A 57 -9.33 -15.68 -7.08
N TYR A 58 -10.02 -14.61 -6.69
CA TYR A 58 -10.60 -14.47 -5.35
C TYR A 58 -12.04 -14.95 -5.23
N GLY A 59 -12.70 -15.23 -6.36
CA GLY A 59 -14.07 -15.70 -6.43
C GLY A 59 -15.13 -14.61 -6.32
N ASP A 60 -15.00 -13.72 -5.33
CA ASP A 60 -15.88 -12.56 -5.12
C ASP A 60 -15.12 -11.38 -4.48
N PHE A 61 -15.78 -10.23 -4.37
CA PHE A 61 -15.16 -9.06 -3.78
C PHE A 61 -14.90 -9.21 -2.26
N ALA A 62 -15.69 -10.02 -1.56
CA ALA A 62 -15.41 -10.37 -0.17
C ALA A 62 -14.10 -11.16 -0.04
N GLY A 63 -13.77 -11.98 -1.04
CA GLY A 63 -12.48 -12.67 -1.14
C GLY A 63 -11.30 -11.70 -1.29
N VAL A 64 -11.45 -10.67 -2.12
CA VAL A 64 -10.45 -9.60 -2.26
C VAL A 64 -10.22 -8.90 -0.92
N ARG A 65 -11.28 -8.47 -0.23
CA ARG A 65 -11.17 -7.84 1.09
C ARG A 65 -10.46 -8.73 2.11
N ARG A 66 -10.82 -10.02 2.18
CA ARG A 66 -10.17 -10.97 3.09
C ARG A 66 -8.67 -11.08 2.83
N ALA A 67 -8.26 -11.10 1.56
CA ALA A 67 -6.85 -11.14 1.18
C ALA A 67 -6.10 -9.88 1.66
N PHE A 68 -6.69 -8.70 1.52
CA PHE A 68 -6.08 -7.46 2.03
C PHE A 68 -6.01 -7.43 3.57
N VAL A 69 -7.02 -7.92 4.26
CA VAL A 69 -6.99 -8.07 5.73
C VAL A 69 -5.87 -9.02 6.15
N GLU A 70 -5.72 -10.15 5.46
CA GLU A 70 -4.63 -11.10 5.70
C GLU A 70 -3.27 -10.47 5.44
N PHE A 71 -3.11 -9.75 4.33
CA PHE A 71 -1.87 -9.01 4.02
C PHE A 71 -1.49 -8.03 5.14
N ILE A 72 -2.45 -7.29 5.67
CA ILE A 72 -2.23 -6.38 6.80
C ILE A 72 -1.84 -7.16 8.07
N HIS A 73 -2.47 -8.30 8.31
CA HIS A 73 -2.18 -9.13 9.47
C HIS A 73 -0.82 -9.84 9.41
N ASN A 74 -0.22 -9.97 8.22
CA ASN A 74 1.15 -10.47 8.06
C ASN A 74 2.21 -9.48 8.56
N VAL A 75 1.86 -8.21 8.73
CA VAL A 75 2.76 -7.23 9.35
C VAL A 75 3.07 -7.64 10.78
N PRO A 76 4.36 -7.66 11.21
CA PRO A 76 4.72 -8.03 12.57
C PRO A 76 4.19 -7.01 13.60
N PHE A 77 4.11 -7.42 14.86
CA PHE A 77 3.57 -6.57 15.94
C PHE A 77 4.29 -5.23 16.11
N TYR A 78 5.56 -5.15 15.73
CA TYR A 78 6.37 -3.92 15.78
C TYR A 78 6.28 -3.08 14.50
N GLY A 79 5.58 -3.57 13.48
CA GLY A 79 5.40 -2.89 12.21
C GLY A 79 4.16 -1.98 12.18
N ALA A 80 3.76 -1.59 10.98
CA ALA A 80 2.57 -0.76 10.78
C ALA A 80 1.89 -1.03 9.45
N ALA A 81 0.56 -0.87 9.40
CA ALA A 81 -0.21 -0.75 8.16
C ALA A 81 -0.51 0.72 7.89
N VAL A 82 -0.17 1.19 6.70
CA VAL A 82 -0.38 2.57 6.22
C VAL A 82 -1.49 2.53 5.18
N LEU A 83 -2.66 3.07 5.48
CA LEU A 83 -3.89 2.83 4.75
C LEU A 83 -4.52 4.13 4.25
N CYS A 84 -4.86 4.19 2.95
CA CYS A 84 -5.50 5.35 2.33
C CYS A 84 -6.98 5.43 2.75
N ILE A 85 -7.31 6.34 3.66
CA ILE A 85 -8.68 6.50 4.19
C ILE A 85 -9.65 7.12 3.16
N ASP A 86 -9.15 7.69 2.07
CA ASP A 86 -10.00 8.28 1.04
C ASP A 86 -10.74 7.21 0.22
N HIS A 87 -10.26 5.96 0.23
CA HIS A 87 -10.88 4.85 -0.50
C HIS A 87 -11.90 4.10 0.39
N PRO A 88 -13.19 4.00 -0.03
CA PRO A 88 -14.24 3.41 0.80
C PRO A 88 -13.96 1.95 1.21
N GLU A 89 -13.39 1.16 0.32
CA GLU A 89 -13.08 -0.24 0.60
C GLU A 89 -11.92 -0.40 1.58
N VAL A 90 -10.96 0.52 1.54
CA VAL A 90 -9.89 0.56 2.55
C VAL A 90 -10.46 0.92 3.92
N GLN A 91 -11.42 1.86 3.99
CA GLN A 91 -12.12 2.17 5.25
C GLN A 91 -12.84 0.94 5.81
N ALA A 92 -13.50 0.14 4.97
CA ALA A 92 -14.15 -1.10 5.39
C ALA A 92 -13.14 -2.10 5.97
N VAL A 93 -11.99 -2.26 5.33
CA VAL A 93 -10.91 -3.15 5.79
C VAL A 93 -10.32 -2.69 7.13
N ILE A 94 -10.16 -1.37 7.34
CA ILE A 94 -9.69 -0.83 8.64
C ILE A 94 -10.54 -1.35 9.81
N GLY A 95 -11.86 -1.44 9.64
CA GLY A 95 -12.77 -1.96 10.64
C GLY A 95 -12.54 -3.43 11.01
N GLU A 96 -11.88 -4.20 10.16
CA GLU A 96 -11.59 -5.62 10.33
C GLU A 96 -10.16 -5.89 10.86
N VAL A 97 -9.28 -4.89 10.84
CA VAL A 97 -7.90 -5.02 11.34
C VAL A 97 -7.89 -5.12 12.87
N ARG A 98 -7.19 -6.10 13.40
CA ARG A 98 -7.02 -6.34 14.84
C ARG A 98 -5.55 -6.49 15.19
N ASP A 99 -5.18 -5.99 16.37
CA ASP A 99 -3.86 -6.17 16.97
C ASP A 99 -2.68 -5.70 16.09
N ARG A 100 -2.92 -4.72 15.21
CA ARG A 100 -1.90 -4.09 14.36
C ARG A 100 -1.99 -2.59 14.46
N ARG A 101 -0.84 -1.93 14.43
CA ARG A 101 -0.77 -0.47 14.34
C ARG A 101 -1.24 -0.04 12.95
N VAL A 102 -2.29 0.79 12.91
CA VAL A 102 -2.78 1.41 11.68
C VAL A 102 -2.41 2.89 11.70
N VAL A 103 -1.88 3.38 10.59
CA VAL A 103 -1.67 4.80 10.30
C VAL A 103 -2.47 5.11 9.04
N THR A 104 -3.39 6.06 9.11
CA THR A 104 -4.20 6.45 7.97
C THR A 104 -3.61 7.65 7.25
N TYR A 105 -3.75 7.70 5.93
CA TYR A 105 -3.36 8.86 5.13
C TYR A 105 -4.42 9.18 4.08
N GLY A 106 -4.40 10.40 3.56
CA GLY A 106 -5.31 10.85 2.52
C GLY A 106 -5.53 12.35 2.53
N PHE A 107 -6.54 12.81 1.81
CA PHE A 107 -7.00 14.20 1.81
C PHE A 107 -8.12 14.44 2.83
N SER A 108 -8.70 13.38 3.36
CA SER A 108 -9.67 13.46 4.45
C SER A 108 -9.03 14.07 5.69
N LEU A 109 -9.70 15.06 6.30
CA LEU A 109 -9.27 15.65 7.58
C LEU A 109 -9.30 14.67 8.75
N GLN A 110 -9.85 13.48 8.56
CA GLN A 110 -9.86 12.41 9.57
C GLN A 110 -8.61 11.52 9.49
N ALA A 111 -7.77 11.68 8.44
CA ALA A 111 -6.53 10.93 8.30
C ALA A 111 -5.50 11.37 9.36
N ASP A 112 -4.68 10.41 9.83
CA ASP A 112 -3.54 10.70 10.70
C ASP A 112 -2.50 11.58 9.98
N ILE A 113 -2.32 11.33 8.67
CA ILE A 113 -1.47 12.12 7.78
C ILE A 113 -2.35 12.67 6.67
N CYS A 114 -2.62 13.96 6.69
CA CYS A 114 -3.51 14.63 5.75
C CYS A 114 -2.71 15.47 4.75
N GLY A 115 -2.85 15.18 3.45
CA GLY A 115 -2.33 16.03 2.38
C GLY A 115 -3.19 17.27 2.21
N VAL A 116 -2.57 18.46 2.26
CA VAL A 116 -3.24 19.74 2.08
C VAL A 116 -2.55 20.57 1.01
N ASN A 117 -3.20 21.64 0.55
CA ASN A 117 -2.64 22.59 -0.42
C ASN A 117 -2.18 21.93 -1.74
N VAL A 118 -2.89 20.90 -2.18
CA VAL A 118 -2.53 20.16 -3.40
C VAL A 118 -2.66 21.05 -4.63
N SER A 119 -1.60 21.13 -5.40
CA SER A 119 -1.57 21.86 -6.68
C SER A 119 -0.85 21.05 -7.75
N ALA A 120 -1.42 21.05 -8.97
CA ALA A 120 -0.80 20.43 -10.13
C ALA A 120 0.28 21.36 -10.73
N THR A 121 1.40 20.77 -11.11
CA THR A 121 2.51 21.43 -11.81
C THR A 121 2.81 20.70 -13.12
N GLN A 122 3.69 21.25 -13.97
CA GLN A 122 4.10 20.58 -15.22
C GLN A 122 4.85 19.25 -14.98
N GLY A 123 5.42 19.04 -13.80
CA GLY A 123 6.21 17.84 -13.46
C GLY A 123 5.57 16.93 -12.42
N GLY A 124 4.33 17.19 -12.01
CA GLY A 124 3.66 16.40 -10.97
C GLY A 124 2.74 17.21 -10.07
N ASN A 125 2.56 16.77 -8.85
CA ASN A 125 1.77 17.47 -7.84
C ASN A 125 2.66 17.94 -6.69
N VAL A 126 2.31 19.09 -6.13
CA VAL A 126 2.91 19.64 -4.90
C VAL A 126 1.84 19.67 -3.82
N PHE A 127 2.19 19.31 -2.60
CA PHE A 127 1.30 19.31 -1.44
C PHE A 127 2.09 19.45 -0.13
N ASP A 128 1.42 19.85 0.91
CA ASP A 128 1.92 19.91 2.28
C ASP A 128 1.35 18.75 3.12
#